data_b8c8905853d04c6a16c99cacac10865a
#
_entry.id   b8c8905853d04c6a16c99cacac10865a
#
_cell.length_a   1.000
_cell.length_b   1.000
_cell.length_c   1.000
_cell.angle_alpha   90.00
_cell.angle_beta   90.00
_cell.angle_gamma   90.00
#
_symmetry.space_group_name_H-M   'P 1'
#
loop_
_entity.id
_entity.type
_entity.pdbx_description
1 polymer ?
#
loop_
_entity_poly.entity_id
_entity_poly.type
_entity_poly.pdbx_seq_one_letter_code
_entity_poly.pdbx_strand_id
1 'polypeptide(L)'
;MTMSQEPMRYSREDLVEFEEIIREKLTNARKEVSFIKETLSRKNDSGTDNTASSAKVLEDGADTAEKESLNQLASRQLKFIQQLENALIRIKNGSYGVCIATGKLIPKERLRAVPHTQHSIEAKLQRRD
;
A
#
# COMPACT_ATOMS: atom_id res chain seq x y z
N MET A 1 -1.24 -1.78 -41.12
CA MET A 1 -1.42 -1.53 -40.59
C MET A 1 -1.42 -1.34 -39.70
N THR A 2 -1.30 -1.20 -39.37
CA THR A 2 -0.98 -0.94 -38.49
C THR A 2 -1.73 -0.52 -37.60
N MET A 3 -2.70 -0.57 -37.69
CA MET A 3 -3.47 -0.21 -36.88
C MET A 3 -3.49 -0.67 -35.69
N SER A 4 -3.20 -1.50 -35.53
CA SER A 4 -3.00 -2.08 -34.34
C SER A 4 -2.18 -1.28 -33.49
N GLN A 5 -1.91 -0.16 -33.90
CA GLN A 5 -1.04 0.67 -33.17
C GLN A 5 -1.71 1.46 -32.14
N GLU A 6 -2.90 1.10 -31.72
CA GLU A 6 -3.48 1.74 -30.63
C GLU A 6 -2.59 1.58 -29.46
N PRO A 7 -2.22 2.65 -28.79
CA PRO A 7 -1.34 2.56 -27.65
C PRO A 7 -2.02 1.79 -26.56
N MET A 8 -1.42 0.74 -26.09
CA MET A 8 -1.94 0.00 -24.96
C MET A 8 -1.44 0.68 -23.70
N ARG A 9 -1.63 1.98 -23.65
CA ARG A 9 -1.21 2.78 -22.51
C ARG A 9 -2.18 3.92 -22.32
N TYR A 10 -2.33 4.34 -21.09
CA TYR A 10 -3.19 5.46 -20.78
C TYR A 10 -2.55 6.77 -21.20
N SER A 11 -3.38 7.76 -21.51
CA SER A 11 -2.92 9.07 -21.92
C SER A 11 -2.29 9.79 -20.73
N ARG A 12 -1.54 10.84 -21.04
CA ARG A 12 -0.93 11.63 -19.99
C ARG A 12 -1.98 12.23 -19.06
N GLU A 13 -3.10 12.62 -19.59
CA GLU A 13 -4.18 13.19 -18.80
C GLU A 13 -4.74 12.16 -17.81
N ASP A 14 -4.93 10.94 -18.28
CA ASP A 14 -5.39 9.87 -17.42
C ASP A 14 -4.38 9.57 -16.34
N LEU A 15 -3.10 9.56 -16.70
CA LEU A 15 -2.04 9.29 -15.74
C LEU A 15 -1.95 10.35 -14.66
N VAL A 16 -2.26 11.60 -14.99
CA VAL A 16 -2.27 12.67 -13.99
C VAL A 16 -3.36 12.40 -12.95
N GLU A 17 -4.52 11.96 -13.40
CA GLU A 17 -5.60 11.63 -12.46
C GLU A 17 -5.14 10.53 -11.49
N PHE A 18 -4.55 9.48 -12.02
CA PHE A 18 -4.11 8.35 -11.19
C PHE A 18 -2.95 8.75 -10.27
N GLU A 19 -2.08 9.62 -10.76
CA GLU A 19 -0.99 10.12 -9.93
C GLU A 19 -1.51 10.84 -8.70
N GLU A 20 -2.54 11.65 -8.87
CA GLU A 20 -3.13 12.36 -7.74
C GLU A 20 -3.73 11.40 -6.72
N ILE A 21 -4.41 10.38 -7.20
CA ILE A 21 -5.00 9.37 -6.32
C ILE A 21 -3.90 8.66 -5.53
N ILE A 22 -2.83 8.27 -6.22
CA ILE A 22 -1.73 7.56 -5.59
C ILE A 22 -1.04 8.44 -4.56
N ARG A 23 -0.81 9.70 -4.87
CA ARG A 23 -0.13 10.61 -3.95
C ARG A 23 -0.95 10.84 -2.69
N GLU A 24 -2.25 10.93 -2.84
CA GLU A 24 -3.13 11.09 -1.68
C GLU A 24 -3.07 9.85 -0.79
N LYS A 25 -3.12 8.66 -1.39
CA LYS A 25 -3.03 7.43 -0.63
C LYS A 25 -1.67 7.28 0.03
N LEU A 26 -0.61 7.72 -0.63
CA LEU A 26 0.73 7.71 -0.03
C LEU A 26 0.80 8.60 1.19
N THR A 27 0.26 9.81 1.08
CA THR A 27 0.25 10.74 2.20
C THR A 27 -0.46 10.13 3.39
N ASN A 28 -1.62 9.54 3.15
CA ASN A 28 -2.41 8.94 4.22
C ASN A 28 -1.70 7.72 4.83
N ALA A 29 -1.11 6.88 4.00
CA ALA A 29 -0.40 5.70 4.48
C ALA A 29 0.81 6.08 5.31
N ARG A 30 1.54 7.11 4.88
CA ARG A 30 2.71 7.58 5.63
C ARG A 30 2.33 8.17 6.97
N LYS A 31 1.20 8.88 7.02
CA LYS A 31 0.70 9.41 8.29
C LYS A 31 0.33 8.27 9.23
N GLU A 32 -0.27 7.23 8.70
CA GLU A 32 -0.65 6.09 9.52
C GLU A 32 0.56 5.38 10.08
N VAL A 33 1.60 5.19 9.27
CA VAL A 33 2.84 4.58 9.74
C VAL A 33 3.48 5.44 10.83
N SER A 34 3.50 6.76 10.64
CA SER A 34 4.05 7.66 11.65
C SER A 34 3.29 7.54 12.96
N PHE A 35 1.97 7.48 12.88
CA PHE A 35 1.14 7.35 14.08
C PHE A 35 1.42 6.02 14.80
N ILE A 36 1.55 4.94 14.03
CA ILE A 36 1.85 3.63 14.61
C ILE A 36 3.22 3.65 15.29
N LYS A 37 4.21 4.24 14.62
CA LYS A 37 5.55 4.33 15.19
C LYS A 37 5.58 5.15 16.48
N GLU A 38 4.84 6.23 16.51
CA GLU A 38 4.72 7.05 17.71
C GLU A 38 4.06 6.28 18.84
N THR A 39 3.00 5.55 18.51
CA THR A 39 2.29 4.76 19.50
C THR A 39 3.20 3.68 20.08
N LEU A 40 3.96 3.01 19.23
CA LEU A 40 4.89 1.99 19.68
C LEU A 40 6.00 2.58 20.54
N SER A 41 6.48 3.76 20.17
CA SER A 41 7.51 4.44 20.94
C SER A 41 7.02 4.81 22.33
N ARG A 42 5.80 5.32 22.45
CA ARG A 42 5.21 5.65 23.73
C ARG A 42 5.01 4.40 24.61
N LYS A 43 4.60 3.29 24.00
CA LYS A 43 4.44 2.04 24.73
C LYS A 43 5.77 1.53 25.25
N ASN A 44 6.82 1.67 24.47
CA ASN A 44 8.14 1.25 24.88
C ASN A 44 8.66 2.13 26.03
N ASP A 45 8.40 3.43 25.96
CA ASP A 45 8.80 4.36 27.01
C ASP A 45 8.06 4.05 28.33
N SER A 46 6.77 3.74 28.23
CA SER A 46 6.03 3.40 29.42
C SER A 46 6.54 2.11 30.00
N GLY A 47 7.06 1.24 29.20
CA GLY A 47 7.60 -0.03 29.66
C GLY A 47 8.85 0.10 30.50
N THR A 48 9.51 1.25 30.50
CA THR A 48 10.72 1.45 31.29
C THR A 48 10.41 1.88 32.71
N ASP A 49 9.17 2.19 32.94
CA ASP A 49 8.82 2.65 34.22
C ASP A 49 8.61 1.49 35.11
N ASN A 50 9.38 1.34 36.00
CA ASN A 50 9.59 0.21 36.71
C ASN A 50 8.90 -0.19 37.85
N THR A 51 7.73 -0.18 38.00
CA THR A 51 7.08 -0.65 39.19
C THR A 51 6.64 -2.04 38.89
N ALA A 52 7.47 -2.93 39.06
CA ALA A 52 7.15 -4.32 38.84
C ALA A 52 6.11 -4.80 39.82
N SER A 53 4.95 -5.12 39.34
CA SER A 53 3.91 -5.71 40.17
C SER A 53 3.30 -6.84 39.36
N SER A 54 2.57 -7.69 39.99
CA SER A 54 1.91 -8.79 39.32
C SER A 54 0.88 -8.31 38.32
N ALA A 55 0.28 -7.17 38.58
CA ALA A 55 -0.64 -6.55 37.65
C ALA A 55 0.10 -6.16 36.37
N LYS A 56 1.34 -5.75 36.52
CA LYS A 56 2.15 -5.38 35.37
C LYS A 56 2.46 -6.57 34.49
N VAL A 57 2.63 -7.74 35.06
CA VAL A 57 2.90 -8.95 34.28
C VAL A 57 1.72 -9.26 33.35
N LEU A 58 0.51 -9.09 33.83
CA LEU A 58 -0.67 -9.31 33.00
C LEU A 58 -0.79 -8.23 31.93
N GLU A 59 -0.48 -7.01 32.30
CA GLU A 59 -0.51 -5.91 31.36
C GLU A 59 0.55 -6.09 30.28
N ASP A 60 1.71 -6.60 30.65
CA ASP A 60 2.80 -6.82 29.71
C ASP A 60 2.41 -7.85 28.63
N GLY A 61 1.63 -8.86 29.00
CA GLY A 61 1.16 -9.83 28.04
C GLY A 61 0.21 -9.22 27.03
N ALA A 62 -0.77 -8.44 27.51
CA ALA A 62 -1.70 -7.76 26.64
C ALA A 62 -0.99 -6.69 25.81
N ASP A 63 -0.05 -5.99 26.42
CA ASP A 63 0.71 -4.94 25.73
C ASP A 63 1.58 -5.53 24.63
N THR A 64 2.15 -6.71 24.87
CA THR A 64 2.95 -7.40 23.86
C THR A 64 2.10 -7.78 22.66
N ALA A 65 0.89 -8.30 22.90
CA ALA A 65 -0.01 -8.67 21.82
C ALA A 65 -0.43 -7.43 21.02
N GLU A 66 -0.66 -6.32 21.70
CA GLU A 66 -1.01 -5.08 21.05
C GLU A 66 0.14 -4.55 20.21
N LYS A 67 1.36 -4.60 20.77
CA LYS A 67 2.54 -4.17 20.03
C LYS A 67 2.75 -5.02 18.78
N GLU A 68 2.50 -6.32 18.90
CA GLU A 68 2.63 -7.21 17.78
C GLU A 68 1.64 -6.88 16.68
N SER A 69 0.39 -6.59 17.05
CA SER A 69 -0.63 -6.17 16.09
C SER A 69 -0.24 -4.87 15.40
N LEU A 70 0.28 -3.91 16.15
CA LEU A 70 0.70 -2.64 15.59
C LEU A 70 1.88 -2.83 14.64
N ASN A 71 2.81 -3.71 14.99
CA ASN A 71 3.95 -3.99 14.12
C ASN A 71 3.49 -4.64 12.82
N GLN A 72 2.52 -5.54 12.88
CA GLN A 72 1.98 -6.16 11.69
C GLN A 72 1.27 -5.14 10.81
N LEU A 73 0.53 -4.23 11.42
CA LEU A 73 -0.15 -3.19 10.67
C LEU A 73 0.86 -2.28 9.99
N ALA A 74 1.92 -1.89 10.71
CA ALA A 74 2.98 -1.06 10.14
C ALA A 74 3.64 -1.76 8.97
N SER A 75 3.91 -3.05 9.09
CA SER A 75 4.51 -3.82 8.00
C SER A 75 3.64 -3.82 6.75
N ARG A 76 2.34 -3.99 6.94
CA ARG A 76 1.41 -3.97 5.80
C ARG A 76 1.37 -2.60 5.15
N GLN A 77 1.36 -1.56 5.97
CA GLN A 77 1.34 -0.19 5.44
C GLN A 77 2.64 0.14 4.71
N LEU A 78 3.77 -0.31 5.22
CA LEU A 78 5.04 -0.07 4.55
C LEU A 78 5.10 -0.78 3.19
N LYS A 79 4.54 -1.98 3.12
CA LYS A 79 4.44 -2.70 1.86
C LYS A 79 3.54 -1.96 0.87
N PHE A 80 2.41 -1.46 1.36
CA PHE A 80 1.48 -0.69 0.55
C PHE A 80 2.15 0.59 0.02
N ILE A 81 2.91 1.28 0.88
CA ILE A 81 3.67 2.46 0.49
C ILE A 81 4.63 2.11 -0.65
N GLN A 82 5.34 1.00 -0.51
CA GLN A 82 6.27 0.58 -1.55
C GLN A 82 5.55 0.32 -2.87
N GLN A 83 4.40 -0.31 -2.81
CA GLN A 83 3.61 -0.60 -4.00
C GLN A 83 3.12 0.69 -4.67
N LEU A 84 2.72 1.67 -3.86
CA LEU A 84 2.28 2.97 -4.38
C LEU A 84 3.46 3.73 -5.00
N GLU A 85 4.62 3.69 -4.38
CA GLU A 85 5.81 4.33 -4.92
C GLU A 85 6.21 3.70 -6.25
N ASN A 86 6.11 2.39 -6.33
CA ASN A 86 6.39 1.68 -7.59
C ASN A 86 5.37 2.09 -8.66
N ALA A 87 4.12 2.31 -8.27
CA ALA A 87 3.10 2.76 -9.21
C ALA A 87 3.45 4.16 -9.75
N LEU A 88 3.98 5.04 -8.91
CA LEU A 88 4.41 6.36 -9.38
C LEU A 88 5.54 6.25 -10.39
N ILE A 89 6.45 5.30 -10.19
CA ILE A 89 7.52 5.06 -11.14
C ILE A 89 6.95 4.62 -12.48
N ARG A 90 5.95 3.75 -12.45
CA ARG A 90 5.31 3.30 -13.70
C ARG A 90 4.59 4.44 -14.41
N ILE A 91 3.99 5.37 -13.65
CA ILE A 91 3.38 6.55 -14.24
C ILE A 91 4.46 7.37 -14.95
N LYS A 92 5.59 7.53 -14.29
CA LYS A 92 6.68 8.33 -14.84
C LYS A 92 7.21 7.74 -16.15
N ASN A 93 7.31 6.43 -16.25
CA ASN A 93 7.80 5.81 -17.46
C ASN A 93 6.71 5.42 -18.45
N GLY A 94 5.45 5.75 -18.13
CA GLY A 94 4.34 5.54 -19.05
C GLY A 94 3.73 4.15 -19.08
N SER A 95 4.20 3.25 -18.23
CA SER A 95 3.70 1.88 -18.25
C SER A 95 2.56 1.62 -17.26
N TYR A 96 2.17 2.62 -16.51
CA TYR A 96 1.11 2.47 -15.51
C TYR A 96 -0.20 2.07 -16.16
N GLY A 97 -0.94 1.19 -15.49
CA GLY A 97 -2.28 0.80 -15.94
C GLY A 97 -2.31 -0.29 -16.99
N VAL A 98 -1.16 -0.86 -17.31
CA VAL A 98 -1.09 -1.95 -18.25
C VAL A 98 -0.91 -3.26 -17.48
N CYS A 99 -1.79 -4.22 -17.71
CA CYS A 99 -1.72 -5.50 -17.03
C CYS A 99 -0.48 -6.27 -17.49
N ILE A 100 0.36 -6.66 -16.53
CA ILE A 100 1.61 -7.33 -16.89
C ILE A 100 1.37 -8.75 -17.42
N ALA A 101 0.23 -9.33 -17.13
CA ALA A 101 -0.08 -10.67 -17.61
C ALA A 101 -0.65 -10.68 -19.02
N THR A 102 -1.46 -9.67 -19.36
CA THR A 102 -2.15 -9.67 -20.65
C THR A 102 -1.69 -8.58 -21.61
N GLY A 103 -0.96 -7.59 -21.11
CA GLY A 103 -0.56 -6.44 -21.92
C GLY A 103 -1.68 -5.49 -22.26
N LYS A 104 -2.88 -5.73 -21.73
CA LYS A 104 -4.03 -4.87 -22.00
C LYS A 104 -4.21 -3.86 -20.89
N LEU A 105 -4.94 -2.80 -21.18
CA LEU A 105 -5.19 -1.78 -20.17
C LEU A 105 -6.06 -2.34 -19.04
N ILE A 106 -5.70 -2.00 -17.83
CA ILE A 106 -6.54 -2.31 -16.67
C ILE A 106 -7.66 -1.27 -16.64
N PRO A 107 -8.91 -1.67 -16.44
CA PRO A 107 -10.00 -0.69 -16.43
C PRO A 107 -9.80 0.39 -15.37
N LYS A 108 -10.20 1.61 -15.71
CA LYS A 108 -10.02 2.76 -14.81
C LYS A 108 -10.69 2.55 -13.47
N GLU A 109 -11.84 1.90 -13.46
CA GLU A 109 -12.54 1.64 -12.20
C GLU A 109 -11.69 0.82 -11.25
N ARG A 110 -11.01 -0.19 -11.78
CA ARG A 110 -10.14 -1.00 -10.96
C ARG A 110 -8.94 -0.21 -10.47
N LEU A 111 -8.39 0.66 -11.34
CA LEU A 111 -7.25 1.48 -10.95
C LEU A 111 -7.65 2.51 -9.89
N ARG A 112 -8.87 3.00 -9.91
CA ARG A 112 -9.34 3.91 -8.88
C ARG A 112 -9.50 3.20 -7.54
N ALA A 113 -9.93 1.95 -7.58
CA ALA A 113 -10.12 1.16 -6.37
C ALA A 113 -8.80 0.59 -5.85
N VAL A 114 -7.94 0.13 -6.75
CA VAL A 114 -6.66 -0.50 -6.38
C VAL A 114 -5.56 0.12 -7.25
N PRO A 115 -5.15 1.34 -6.95
CA PRO A 115 -4.25 2.07 -7.85
C PRO A 115 -2.87 1.46 -8.04
N HIS A 116 -2.45 0.60 -7.12
CA HIS A 116 -1.14 -0.04 -7.24
C HIS A 116 -1.19 -1.39 -7.97
N THR A 117 -2.37 -1.79 -8.46
CA THR A 117 -2.48 -3.09 -9.11
C THR A 117 -1.71 -3.14 -10.42
N GLN A 118 -1.18 -4.29 -10.72
CA GLN A 118 -0.51 -4.54 -12.00
C GLN A 118 -1.26 -5.59 -12.80
N HIS A 119 -2.43 -6.01 -12.31
CA HIS A 119 -3.21 -7.06 -12.97
C HIS A 119 -4.67 -6.67 -13.10
N SER A 120 -5.27 -7.03 -14.22
CA SER A 120 -6.70 -6.91 -14.36
C SER A 120 -7.37 -7.95 -13.46
N ILE A 121 -8.65 -7.81 -13.24
CA ILE A 121 -9.40 -8.78 -12.45
C ILE A 121 -9.31 -10.15 -13.08
N GLU A 122 -9.45 -10.21 -14.39
CA GLU A 122 -9.39 -11.47 -15.13
C GLU A 122 -8.06 -12.15 -14.92
N ALA A 123 -6.95 -11.41 -15.04
CA ALA A 123 -5.64 -11.97 -14.86
C ALA A 123 -5.42 -12.44 -13.43
N LYS A 124 -5.94 -11.68 -12.47
CA LYS A 124 -5.80 -12.05 -11.07
C LYS A 124 -6.55 -13.35 -10.76
N LEU A 125 -7.73 -13.49 -11.32
CA LEU A 125 -8.51 -14.71 -11.12
C LEU A 125 -7.83 -15.92 -11.74
N GLN A 126 -7.23 -15.74 -12.89
CA GLN A 126 -6.50 -16.83 -13.54
C GLN A 126 -5.29 -17.28 -12.74
N ARG A 127 -4.67 -16.35 -12.04
CA ARG A 127 -3.50 -16.68 -11.23
C ARG A 127 -3.81 -17.47 -9.98
N ARG A 128 -5.04 -17.58 -9.62
CA ARG A 128 -5.41 -18.30 -8.42
C ARG A 128 -5.19 -19.80 -8.53
N ASP A 129 -4.98 -20.27 -9.69
CA ASP A 129 -4.70 -21.68 -9.85
C ASP A 129 -3.24 -21.96 -9.51
#